data_34fbfe8806c08f553dc25ff6eff14af5
#
_entry.id   34fbfe8806c08f553dc25ff6eff14af5
#
_cell.length_a   1.000
_cell.length_b   1.000
_cell.length_c   1.000
_cell.angle_alpha   90.00
_cell.angle_beta   90.00
_cell.angle_gamma   90.00
#
_symmetry.space_group_name_H-M   'P 1'
#
loop_
_entity.id
_entity.type
_entity.pdbx_description
1 polymer ?
#
loop_
_entity_poly.entity_id
_entity_poly.type
_entity_poly.pdbx_seq_one_letter_code
_entity_poly.pdbx_strand_id
1 'polypeptide(L)'
;RKKGIKVYLGLLGNHDAAGVCQLSDWGCYEWAKEVAQAVKDYKLDGVSLDDEYSGGPMIGNPWFTNTSGKAGSQLMLELKRAMKEACYGPTEVSYFVWGSLNTVSECKAWNPDVDQKGGNATGESYKPSTFVDFYVANYGGRSYPHADFSMKNCSCMSLECNLGRGSISEDRARAWKEEGFGWCMWFAFDPSGSGSVPSNFGRSFAWMQEAARGFYGQELKKPTGVYNKIGEGEYDPERHDKQF
;
A
#
# COMPACT_ATOMS: atom_id res chain seq x y z
N ARG A 1 -5.96 0.62 -16.46
CA ARG A 1 -6.42 -0.78 -16.56
C ARG A 1 -6.18 -1.41 -17.92
N LYS A 2 -6.53 -0.76 -19.04
CA LYS A 2 -6.23 -1.29 -20.40
C LYS A 2 -4.74 -1.60 -20.66
N LYS A 3 -3.84 -1.04 -19.85
CA LYS A 3 -2.38 -1.26 -19.89
C LYS A 3 -1.87 -2.17 -18.75
N GLY A 4 -2.74 -2.90 -18.06
CA GLY A 4 -2.37 -3.73 -16.91
C GLY A 4 -2.09 -2.95 -15.61
N ILE A 5 -2.39 -1.65 -15.57
CA ILE A 5 -2.20 -0.82 -14.36
C ILE A 5 -3.32 -1.13 -13.37
N LYS A 6 -2.94 -1.45 -12.14
CA LYS A 6 -3.85 -1.62 -11.01
C LYS A 6 -3.94 -0.32 -10.21
N VAL A 7 -5.10 -0.07 -9.62
CA VAL A 7 -5.38 1.14 -8.82
C VAL A 7 -5.90 0.72 -7.46
N TYR A 8 -5.27 1.21 -6.40
CA TYR A 8 -5.61 0.87 -5.02
C TYR A 8 -6.14 2.09 -4.27
N LEU A 9 -7.04 1.86 -3.32
CA LEU A 9 -7.41 2.85 -2.32
C LEU A 9 -6.30 2.96 -1.28
N GLY A 10 -5.72 4.14 -1.12
CA GLY A 10 -4.78 4.42 -0.04
C GLY A 10 -5.52 4.58 1.29
N LEU A 11 -5.16 3.80 2.28
CA LEU A 11 -5.64 3.91 3.66
C LEU A 11 -4.51 4.46 4.50
N LEU A 12 -4.52 5.77 4.68
CA LEU A 12 -3.46 6.52 5.36
C LEU A 12 -3.85 6.83 6.80
N GLY A 13 -2.92 6.66 7.73
CA GLY A 13 -3.00 7.32 9.03
C GLY A 13 -2.80 8.84 8.88
N ASN A 14 -3.18 9.58 9.89
CA ASN A 14 -3.10 11.05 9.86
C ASN A 14 -1.78 11.61 10.40
N HIS A 15 -0.75 10.78 10.55
CA HIS A 15 0.56 11.12 11.12
C HIS A 15 0.49 11.62 12.55
N ASP A 16 -0.43 11.08 13.35
CA ASP A 16 -0.62 11.44 14.72
C ASP A 16 -0.94 10.19 15.58
N ALA A 17 -1.31 10.38 16.86
CA ALA A 17 -1.53 9.28 17.78
C ALA A 17 -2.73 8.38 17.40
N ALA A 18 -3.70 8.89 16.64
CA ALA A 18 -4.86 8.14 16.19
C ALA A 18 -4.67 7.72 14.73
N GLY A 19 -4.68 6.42 14.47
CA GLY A 19 -4.56 5.86 13.13
C GLY A 19 -5.41 4.61 12.95
N VAL A 20 -5.51 4.16 11.71
CA VAL A 20 -6.30 2.97 11.35
C VAL A 20 -5.76 1.69 12.01
N CYS A 21 -4.47 1.65 12.27
CA CYS A 21 -3.83 0.51 12.94
C CYS A 21 -4.01 0.47 14.47
N GLN A 22 -4.93 1.26 15.01
CA GLN A 22 -5.35 1.17 16.42
C GLN A 22 -6.75 0.57 16.60
N LEU A 23 -7.44 0.29 15.50
CA LEU A 23 -8.78 -0.26 15.52
C LEU A 23 -8.84 -1.55 16.35
N SER A 24 -9.91 -1.69 17.14
CA SER A 24 -10.25 -2.97 17.78
C SER A 24 -10.57 -4.03 16.72
N ASP A 25 -10.60 -5.29 17.11
CA ASP A 25 -10.96 -6.36 16.18
C ASP A 25 -12.36 -6.12 15.58
N TRP A 26 -13.30 -5.66 16.40
CA TRP A 26 -14.61 -5.22 15.94
C TRP A 26 -14.55 -4.01 15.01
N GLY A 27 -13.75 -3.01 15.36
CA GLY A 27 -13.55 -1.81 14.54
C GLY A 27 -12.96 -2.14 13.17
N CYS A 28 -11.98 -3.07 13.12
CA CYS A 28 -11.42 -3.59 11.87
C CYS A 28 -12.50 -4.24 10.99
N TYR A 29 -13.35 -5.08 11.58
CA TYR A 29 -14.45 -5.76 10.87
C TYR A 29 -15.47 -4.76 10.31
N GLU A 30 -15.95 -3.81 11.12
CA GLU A 30 -16.95 -2.84 10.67
C GLU A 30 -16.40 -1.91 9.60
N TRP A 31 -15.20 -1.36 9.81
CA TRP A 31 -14.60 -0.45 8.86
C TRP A 31 -14.22 -1.13 7.55
N ALA A 32 -13.78 -2.37 7.60
CA ALA A 32 -13.44 -3.15 6.41
C ALA A 32 -14.62 -3.29 5.44
N LYS A 33 -15.85 -3.37 5.94
CA LYS A 33 -17.06 -3.45 5.10
C LYS A 33 -17.30 -2.15 4.33
N GLU A 34 -17.11 -1.01 4.97
CA GLU A 34 -17.26 0.30 4.33
C GLU A 34 -16.18 0.52 3.26
N VAL A 35 -14.93 0.15 3.59
CA VAL A 35 -13.81 0.21 2.64
C VAL A 35 -14.04 -0.72 1.45
N ALA A 36 -14.51 -1.95 1.69
CA ALA A 36 -14.82 -2.90 0.62
C ALA A 36 -15.93 -2.40 -0.31
N GLN A 37 -16.93 -1.70 0.24
CA GLN A 37 -17.96 -1.06 -0.56
C GLN A 37 -17.37 0.05 -1.45
N ALA A 38 -16.46 0.89 -0.91
CA ALA A 38 -15.77 1.91 -1.71
C ALA A 38 -14.91 1.28 -2.82
N VAL A 39 -14.16 0.21 -2.52
CA VAL A 39 -13.37 -0.53 -3.53
C VAL A 39 -14.27 -1.03 -4.66
N LYS A 40 -15.44 -1.56 -4.34
CA LYS A 40 -16.43 -2.01 -5.30
C LYS A 40 -17.01 -0.87 -6.15
N ASP A 41 -17.45 0.20 -5.51
CA ASP A 41 -18.16 1.31 -6.17
C ASP A 41 -17.23 2.04 -7.13
N TYR A 42 -15.98 2.27 -6.74
CA TYR A 42 -14.95 2.88 -7.57
C TYR A 42 -14.22 1.87 -8.47
N LYS A 43 -14.60 0.58 -8.43
CA LYS A 43 -13.99 -0.50 -9.21
C LYS A 43 -12.48 -0.58 -9.05
N LEU A 44 -11.97 -0.39 -7.84
CA LEU A 44 -10.55 -0.47 -7.53
C LEU A 44 -10.05 -1.91 -7.52
N ASP A 45 -8.74 -2.09 -7.60
CA ASP A 45 -8.12 -3.42 -7.61
C ASP A 45 -7.74 -3.89 -6.20
N GLY A 46 -7.90 -3.02 -5.19
CA GLY A 46 -7.63 -3.35 -3.80
C GLY A 46 -7.35 -2.13 -2.94
N VAL A 47 -6.63 -2.35 -1.86
CA VAL A 47 -6.25 -1.33 -0.87
C VAL A 47 -4.75 -1.32 -0.61
N SER A 48 -4.21 -0.17 -0.22
CA SER A 48 -2.85 -0.02 0.25
C SER A 48 -2.88 0.63 1.63
N LEU A 49 -2.47 -0.11 2.66
CA LEU A 49 -2.42 0.36 4.03
C LEU A 49 -1.06 1.01 4.30
N ASP A 50 -1.10 2.27 4.70
CA ASP A 50 0.06 3.08 5.08
C ASP A 50 -0.32 3.90 6.32
N ASP A 51 -0.12 3.32 7.51
CA ASP A 51 -0.41 3.99 8.77
C ASP A 51 0.87 4.27 9.53
N GLU A 52 1.32 5.49 9.41
CA GLU A 52 2.52 5.97 10.07
C GLU A 52 2.18 6.68 11.39
N TYR A 53 3.02 6.51 12.39
CA TYR A 53 2.98 7.21 13.67
C TYR A 53 1.79 6.92 14.59
N SER A 54 0.98 5.90 14.30
CA SER A 54 -0.08 5.47 15.23
C SER A 54 0.50 5.14 16.61
N GLY A 55 -0.12 5.72 17.62
CA GLY A 55 0.27 5.51 19.04
C GLY A 55 -0.35 4.26 19.67
N GLY A 56 -0.53 4.30 20.98
CA GLY A 56 -1.20 3.27 21.76
C GLY A 56 -2.74 3.37 21.71
N PRO A 57 -3.46 2.45 22.35
CA PRO A 57 -4.91 2.42 22.35
C PRO A 57 -5.52 3.68 22.97
N MET A 58 -6.67 4.09 22.44
CA MET A 58 -7.46 5.19 22.99
C MET A 58 -8.35 4.65 24.11
N ILE A 59 -7.99 4.97 25.34
CA ILE A 59 -8.71 4.49 26.55
C ILE A 59 -10.18 4.89 26.49
N GLY A 60 -11.05 3.92 26.70
CA GLY A 60 -12.50 4.11 26.77
C GLY A 60 -13.23 4.19 25.43
N ASN A 61 -12.52 4.12 24.32
CA ASN A 61 -13.12 4.07 23.00
C ASN A 61 -13.12 2.64 22.43
N PRO A 62 -14.28 1.98 22.27
CA PRO A 62 -14.34 0.59 21.82
C PRO A 62 -13.90 0.38 20.36
N TRP A 63 -13.77 1.45 19.57
CA TRP A 63 -13.22 1.37 18.24
C TRP A 63 -11.70 1.23 18.22
N PHE A 64 -11.00 1.70 19.28
CA PHE A 64 -9.55 1.84 19.31
C PHE A 64 -8.98 1.18 20.56
N THR A 65 -8.91 -0.13 20.59
CA THR A 65 -8.45 -0.89 21.78
C THR A 65 -7.16 -1.65 21.53
N ASN A 66 -6.75 -1.83 20.27
CA ASN A 66 -5.55 -2.60 19.94
C ASN A 66 -4.28 -1.73 19.89
N THR A 67 -3.15 -2.40 19.98
CA THR A 67 -1.85 -1.84 19.61
C THR A 67 -1.65 -1.92 18.10
N SER A 68 -0.83 -1.04 17.56
CA SER A 68 -0.63 -0.88 16.10
C SER A 68 -0.35 -2.18 15.37
N GLY A 69 0.58 -3.01 15.86
CA GLY A 69 0.95 -4.26 15.17
C GLY A 69 -0.19 -5.28 15.09
N LYS A 70 -0.96 -5.43 16.17
CA LYS A 70 -2.13 -6.33 16.18
C LYS A 70 -3.23 -5.77 15.28
N ALA A 71 -3.57 -4.49 15.42
CA ALA A 71 -4.63 -3.85 14.64
C ALA A 71 -4.33 -3.86 13.15
N GLY A 72 -3.10 -3.60 12.73
CA GLY A 72 -2.71 -3.65 11.33
C GLY A 72 -2.95 -5.03 10.71
N SER A 73 -2.53 -6.09 11.40
CA SER A 73 -2.77 -7.47 10.95
C SER A 73 -4.26 -7.80 10.87
N GLN A 74 -5.02 -7.45 11.93
CA GLN A 74 -6.47 -7.68 11.97
C GLN A 74 -7.20 -6.91 10.87
N LEU A 75 -6.85 -5.64 10.68
CA LEU A 75 -7.46 -4.82 9.64
C LEU A 75 -7.23 -5.40 8.24
N MET A 76 -5.99 -5.81 7.92
CA MET A 76 -5.68 -6.39 6.62
C MET A 76 -6.45 -7.71 6.37
N LEU A 77 -6.60 -8.55 7.40
CA LEU A 77 -7.43 -9.75 7.32
C LEU A 77 -8.89 -9.40 7.00
N GLU A 78 -9.48 -8.49 7.78
CA GLU A 78 -10.90 -8.14 7.59
C GLU A 78 -11.14 -7.43 6.26
N LEU A 79 -10.20 -6.58 5.80
CA LEU A 79 -10.26 -5.98 4.47
C LEU A 79 -10.25 -7.03 3.36
N LYS A 80 -9.34 -8.03 3.47
CA LYS A 80 -9.27 -9.11 2.48
C LYS A 80 -10.57 -9.91 2.43
N ARG A 81 -11.16 -10.20 3.59
CA ARG A 81 -12.43 -10.93 3.70
C ARG A 81 -13.61 -10.11 3.15
N ALA A 82 -13.76 -8.86 3.60
CA ALA A 82 -14.86 -8.00 3.17
C ALA A 82 -14.81 -7.72 1.65
N MET A 83 -13.63 -7.47 1.09
CA MET A 83 -13.49 -7.29 -0.35
C MET A 83 -13.80 -8.56 -1.14
N LYS A 84 -13.45 -9.74 -0.62
CA LYS A 84 -13.81 -11.02 -1.26
C LYS A 84 -15.33 -11.22 -1.32
N GLU A 85 -16.06 -10.74 -0.33
CA GLU A 85 -17.52 -10.83 -0.28
C GLU A 85 -18.20 -9.75 -1.14
N ALA A 86 -17.69 -8.52 -1.12
CA ALA A 86 -18.32 -7.38 -1.77
C ALA A 86 -17.98 -7.24 -3.27
N CYS A 87 -16.77 -7.62 -3.70
CA CYS A 87 -16.25 -7.32 -5.03
C CYS A 87 -16.41 -8.50 -6.00
N TYR A 88 -16.55 -8.18 -7.30
CA TYR A 88 -16.77 -9.18 -8.37
C TYR A 88 -15.48 -9.80 -8.95
N GLY A 89 -14.35 -9.62 -8.31
CA GLY A 89 -13.08 -10.13 -8.81
C GLY A 89 -12.00 -10.17 -7.74
N PRO A 90 -10.80 -10.65 -8.09
CA PRO A 90 -9.69 -10.67 -7.15
C PRO A 90 -9.32 -9.26 -6.74
N THR A 91 -9.20 -9.05 -5.44
CA THR A 91 -8.74 -7.81 -4.82
C THR A 91 -7.49 -8.06 -4.01
N GLU A 92 -6.64 -7.05 -3.88
CA GLU A 92 -5.34 -7.17 -3.26
C GLU A 92 -5.21 -6.23 -2.06
N VAL A 93 -4.42 -6.66 -1.08
CA VAL A 93 -4.06 -5.87 0.10
C VAL A 93 -2.55 -5.63 0.05
N SER A 94 -2.17 -4.37 -0.01
CA SER A 94 -0.79 -3.91 0.07
C SER A 94 -0.53 -3.27 1.44
N TYR A 95 0.66 -3.46 1.98
CA TYR A 95 1.04 -2.96 3.29
C TYR A 95 2.40 -2.29 3.26
N PHE A 96 2.45 -1.01 3.65
CA PHE A 96 3.68 -0.27 3.84
C PHE A 96 4.26 -0.55 5.22
N VAL A 97 5.49 -1.06 5.24
CA VAL A 97 6.15 -1.49 6.48
C VAL A 97 6.89 -0.32 7.10
N TRP A 98 6.32 0.25 8.17
CA TRP A 98 6.88 1.40 8.87
C TRP A 98 6.94 1.16 10.38
N GLY A 99 8.05 1.55 11.01
CA GLY A 99 8.20 1.60 12.47
C GLY A 99 7.72 0.36 13.22
N SER A 100 6.82 0.55 14.16
CA SER A 100 6.21 -0.53 14.96
C SER A 100 5.25 -1.43 14.17
N LEU A 101 4.91 -1.04 12.95
CA LEU A 101 4.05 -1.80 12.03
C LEU A 101 4.82 -2.83 11.19
N ASN A 102 6.10 -3.01 11.44
CA ASN A 102 6.93 -3.97 10.70
C ASN A 102 6.65 -5.45 11.04
N THR A 103 5.69 -5.71 11.93
CA THR A 103 5.29 -7.06 12.31
C THR A 103 3.88 -7.34 11.85
N VAL A 104 3.72 -8.30 10.94
CA VAL A 104 2.42 -8.87 10.57
C VAL A 104 2.35 -10.28 11.14
N SER A 105 1.29 -10.57 11.86
CA SER A 105 1.12 -11.83 12.59
C SER A 105 -0.15 -12.55 12.18
N GLU A 106 -0.19 -13.84 12.50
CA GLU A 106 -1.40 -14.64 12.42
C GLU A 106 -2.50 -14.00 13.28
N CYS A 107 -3.71 -13.92 12.75
CA CYS A 107 -4.87 -13.39 13.46
C CYS A 107 -6.14 -14.17 13.13
N LYS A 108 -7.14 -14.02 14.00
CA LYS A 108 -8.43 -14.67 13.86
C LYS A 108 -9.44 -13.75 13.20
N ALA A 109 -10.29 -14.31 12.35
CA ALA A 109 -11.39 -13.57 11.76
C ALA A 109 -12.42 -13.17 12.82
N TRP A 110 -12.99 -11.98 12.66
CA TRP A 110 -14.16 -11.59 13.45
C TRP A 110 -15.37 -12.49 13.11
N ASN A 111 -16.03 -12.99 14.14
CA ASN A 111 -17.25 -13.77 14.01
C ASN A 111 -18.45 -12.96 14.56
N PRO A 112 -19.28 -12.36 13.68
CA PRO A 112 -20.37 -11.47 14.10
C PRO A 112 -21.46 -12.17 14.93
N ASP A 113 -21.56 -13.50 14.87
CA ASP A 113 -22.57 -14.27 15.60
C ASP A 113 -22.18 -14.53 17.06
N VAL A 114 -20.88 -14.44 17.39
CA VAL A 114 -20.34 -14.82 18.69
C VAL A 114 -19.55 -13.70 19.35
N ASP A 115 -18.75 -12.93 18.57
CA ASP A 115 -17.84 -11.94 19.08
C ASP A 115 -18.59 -10.68 19.52
N GLN A 116 -18.21 -10.16 20.68
CA GLN A 116 -18.83 -8.96 21.26
C GLN A 116 -17.96 -7.74 21.02
N LYS A 117 -18.60 -6.61 20.75
CA LYS A 117 -17.95 -5.30 20.59
C LYS A 117 -17.00 -5.02 21.75
N GLY A 118 -15.74 -4.74 21.42
CA GLY A 118 -14.67 -4.53 22.39
C GLY A 118 -13.96 -5.81 22.85
N GLY A 119 -14.40 -6.99 22.39
CA GLY A 119 -13.74 -8.27 22.58
C GLY A 119 -12.72 -8.57 21.49
N ASN A 120 -12.10 -9.74 21.59
CA ASN A 120 -11.20 -10.26 20.56
C ASN A 120 -11.95 -11.10 19.55
N ALA A 121 -11.45 -11.14 18.32
CA ALA A 121 -11.92 -12.04 17.27
C ALA A 121 -11.69 -13.52 17.66
N THR A 122 -12.71 -14.37 17.46
CA THR A 122 -12.68 -15.78 17.84
C THR A 122 -12.85 -16.76 16.68
N GLY A 123 -13.07 -16.26 15.47
CA GLY A 123 -13.27 -17.08 14.29
C GLY A 123 -12.02 -17.85 13.84
N GLU A 124 -12.02 -18.27 12.60
CA GLU A 124 -10.91 -19.03 11.99
C GLU A 124 -9.60 -18.24 11.99
N SER A 125 -8.48 -18.93 12.16
CA SER A 125 -7.13 -18.35 12.17
C SER A 125 -6.56 -18.28 10.76
N TYR A 126 -5.91 -17.16 10.44
CA TYR A 126 -5.33 -16.86 9.12
C TYR A 126 -3.86 -16.43 9.24
N LYS A 127 -3.02 -16.99 8.37
CA LYS A 127 -1.63 -16.58 8.25
C LYS A 127 -1.49 -15.33 7.39
N PRO A 128 -0.46 -14.48 7.60
CA PRO A 128 -0.22 -13.28 6.82
C PRO A 128 -0.23 -13.47 5.31
N SER A 129 0.36 -14.57 4.81
CA SER A 129 0.38 -14.91 3.37
C SER A 129 -1.01 -15.09 2.74
N THR A 130 -2.06 -15.24 3.54
CA THR A 130 -3.43 -15.39 3.03
C THR A 130 -4.19 -14.07 2.90
N PHE A 131 -3.73 -13.01 3.54
CA PHE A 131 -4.42 -11.72 3.53
C PHE A 131 -3.57 -10.51 3.15
N VAL A 132 -2.24 -10.64 3.05
CA VAL A 132 -1.37 -9.60 2.48
C VAL A 132 -0.81 -10.09 1.16
N ASP A 133 -1.06 -9.35 0.09
CA ASP A 133 -0.59 -9.68 -1.25
C ASP A 133 0.77 -9.04 -1.55
N PHE A 134 1.03 -7.83 -1.01
CA PHE A 134 2.28 -7.10 -1.25
C PHE A 134 2.79 -6.40 0.01
N TYR A 135 4.11 -6.43 0.19
CA TYR A 135 4.80 -5.64 1.21
C TYR A 135 5.63 -4.54 0.56
N VAL A 136 5.39 -3.31 0.99
CA VAL A 136 6.12 -2.12 0.58
C VAL A 136 7.17 -1.81 1.64
N ALA A 137 8.45 -1.84 1.27
CA ALA A 137 9.54 -1.49 2.18
C ALA A 137 9.51 0.00 2.52
N ASN A 138 9.98 0.36 3.72
CA ASN A 138 10.26 1.73 4.06
C ASN A 138 11.36 2.34 3.16
N TYR A 139 11.45 3.66 3.12
CA TYR A 139 12.45 4.41 2.33
C TYR A 139 13.88 3.99 2.68
N GLY A 140 14.63 3.61 1.66
CA GLY A 140 16.00 3.12 1.82
C GLY A 140 16.14 1.77 2.52
N GLY A 141 15.05 1.18 3.00
CA GLY A 141 15.02 -0.10 3.70
C GLY A 141 14.52 -1.25 2.84
N ARG A 142 14.81 -2.46 3.27
CA ARG A 142 14.21 -3.68 2.75
C ARG A 142 13.14 -4.13 3.72
N SER A 143 11.95 -4.51 3.22
CA SER A 143 11.03 -5.30 4.03
C SER A 143 11.35 -6.77 3.82
N TYR A 144 11.58 -7.46 4.93
CA TYR A 144 11.67 -8.90 4.91
C TYR A 144 10.31 -9.47 5.29
N PRO A 145 9.77 -10.34 4.47
CA PRO A 145 8.49 -10.98 4.77
C PRO A 145 8.64 -11.90 5.99
N HIS A 146 7.51 -12.26 6.55
CA HIS A 146 7.43 -13.42 7.42
C HIS A 146 7.94 -14.67 6.70
N ALA A 147 8.32 -15.71 7.48
CA ALA A 147 8.85 -16.95 6.94
C ALA A 147 7.93 -17.66 5.92
N ASP A 148 6.64 -17.36 5.94
CA ASP A 148 5.63 -17.89 5.01
C ASP A 148 5.37 -16.97 3.79
N PHE A 149 6.19 -15.94 3.58
CA PHE A 149 5.99 -14.94 2.53
C PHE A 149 7.04 -15.07 1.41
N SER A 150 6.63 -14.76 0.19
CA SER A 150 7.52 -14.80 -0.97
C SER A 150 8.22 -13.45 -1.20
N MET A 151 9.52 -13.46 -1.46
CA MET A 151 10.28 -12.26 -1.86
C MET A 151 9.67 -11.57 -3.09
N LYS A 152 9.03 -12.35 -3.97
CA LYS A 152 8.33 -11.85 -5.15
C LYS A 152 7.24 -10.83 -4.81
N ASN A 153 6.64 -10.94 -3.62
CA ASN A 153 5.58 -10.06 -3.16
C ASN A 153 6.10 -8.88 -2.31
N CYS A 154 7.42 -8.70 -2.26
CA CYS A 154 8.06 -7.62 -1.53
C CYS A 154 8.69 -6.59 -2.47
N SER A 155 8.61 -5.31 -2.13
CA SER A 155 9.45 -4.31 -2.76
C SER A 155 10.89 -4.47 -2.29
N CYS A 156 11.83 -4.35 -3.21
CA CYS A 156 13.25 -4.34 -2.87
C CYS A 156 13.65 -3.05 -2.16
N MET A 157 12.95 -1.95 -2.44
CA MET A 157 13.20 -0.63 -1.89
C MET A 157 12.01 0.30 -2.17
N SER A 158 11.85 1.31 -1.31
CA SER A 158 11.02 2.47 -1.59
C SER A 158 11.91 3.68 -1.89
N LEU A 159 11.57 4.40 -2.95
CA LEU A 159 12.30 5.53 -3.49
C LEU A 159 11.46 6.79 -3.33
N GLU A 160 11.96 7.79 -2.62
CA GLU A 160 11.31 9.09 -2.47
C GLU A 160 11.92 10.09 -3.43
N CYS A 161 11.26 10.31 -4.56
CA CYS A 161 11.81 11.08 -5.66
C CYS A 161 12.00 12.56 -5.36
N ASN A 162 11.09 13.19 -4.59
CA ASN A 162 11.19 14.61 -4.25
C ASN A 162 12.33 14.90 -3.27
N LEU A 163 12.56 14.06 -2.26
CA LEU A 163 13.62 14.26 -1.26
C LEU A 163 14.91 13.50 -1.59
N GLY A 164 14.89 12.62 -2.60
CA GLY A 164 16.06 11.84 -2.97
C GLY A 164 16.42 10.75 -1.96
N ARG A 165 15.44 10.25 -1.21
CA ARG A 165 15.66 9.12 -0.30
C ARG A 165 15.65 7.80 -1.05
N GLY A 166 16.54 6.90 -0.66
CA GLY A 166 16.81 5.68 -1.39
C GLY A 166 17.69 5.92 -2.62
N SER A 167 18.06 4.86 -3.29
CA SER A 167 18.78 4.91 -4.57
C SER A 167 18.68 3.59 -5.29
N ILE A 168 18.69 3.63 -6.61
CA ILE A 168 18.72 2.45 -7.45
C ILE A 168 19.80 2.62 -8.52
N SER A 169 20.51 1.55 -8.83
CA SER A 169 21.39 1.42 -9.99
C SER A 169 21.06 0.14 -10.73
N GLU A 170 21.47 0.03 -11.98
CA GLU A 170 21.27 -1.17 -12.80
C GLU A 170 21.77 -2.44 -12.09
N ASP A 171 23.00 -2.40 -11.54
CA ASP A 171 23.58 -3.56 -10.85
C ASP A 171 22.81 -3.96 -9.58
N ARG A 172 22.36 -2.96 -8.80
CA ARG A 172 21.51 -3.23 -7.63
C ARG A 172 20.14 -3.79 -8.02
N ALA A 173 19.52 -3.27 -9.07
CA ALA A 173 18.25 -3.78 -9.56
C ALA A 173 18.40 -5.22 -10.08
N ARG A 174 19.50 -5.53 -10.76
CA ARG A 174 19.83 -6.89 -11.20
C ARG A 174 20.00 -7.83 -10.01
N ALA A 175 20.77 -7.44 -9.01
CA ALA A 175 20.97 -8.23 -7.79
C ALA A 175 19.65 -8.48 -7.06
N TRP A 176 18.80 -7.50 -6.92
CA TRP A 176 17.47 -7.67 -6.29
C TRP A 176 16.55 -8.61 -7.08
N LYS A 177 16.61 -8.56 -8.42
CA LYS A 177 15.90 -9.54 -9.25
C LYS A 177 16.40 -10.96 -8.99
N GLU A 178 17.71 -11.14 -8.90
CA GLU A 178 18.34 -12.44 -8.60
C GLU A 178 17.99 -12.93 -7.19
N GLU A 179 17.88 -12.04 -6.22
CA GLU A 179 17.38 -12.31 -4.87
C GLU A 179 15.87 -12.67 -4.85
N GLY A 180 15.15 -12.46 -5.93
CA GLY A 180 13.74 -12.81 -6.08
C GLY A 180 12.74 -11.71 -5.72
N PHE A 181 13.19 -10.47 -5.53
CA PHE A 181 12.28 -9.35 -5.32
C PHE A 181 11.43 -9.07 -6.57
N GLY A 182 10.15 -8.74 -6.37
CA GLY A 182 9.20 -8.57 -7.46
C GLY A 182 9.11 -7.16 -8.02
N TRP A 183 9.42 -6.13 -7.21
CA TRP A 183 9.13 -4.74 -7.57
C TRP A 183 9.82 -3.71 -6.67
N CYS A 184 9.72 -2.42 -7.06
CA CYS A 184 10.12 -1.24 -6.27
C CYS A 184 8.93 -0.31 -6.06
N MET A 185 8.92 0.46 -4.98
CA MET A 185 7.97 1.52 -4.75
C MET A 185 8.59 2.89 -5.09
N TRP A 186 7.78 3.77 -5.65
CA TRP A 186 8.13 5.14 -6.02
C TRP A 186 7.13 6.10 -5.38
N PHE A 187 7.62 6.99 -4.55
CA PHE A 187 6.84 8.06 -3.94
C PHE A 187 7.20 9.41 -4.54
N ALA A 188 6.22 10.30 -4.65
CA ALA A 188 6.37 11.63 -5.23
C ALA A 188 7.03 11.60 -6.63
N PHE A 189 6.67 10.58 -7.42
CA PHE A 189 7.12 10.43 -8.80
C PHE A 189 6.53 11.53 -9.67
N ASP A 190 7.38 12.33 -10.31
CA ASP A 190 6.96 13.38 -11.23
C ASP A 190 7.32 13.02 -12.68
N PRO A 191 6.37 12.52 -13.46
CA PRO A 191 6.59 12.18 -14.85
C PRO A 191 6.55 13.41 -15.78
N SER A 192 6.06 14.55 -15.28
CA SER A 192 5.79 15.74 -16.12
C SER A 192 7.03 16.61 -16.33
N GLY A 193 7.99 16.54 -15.44
CA GLY A 193 9.14 17.44 -15.42
C GLY A 193 8.82 18.91 -15.09
N SER A 194 7.57 19.16 -14.68
CA SER A 194 7.05 20.52 -14.44
C SER A 194 6.91 20.86 -12.95
N GLY A 195 7.29 19.93 -12.06
CA GLY A 195 7.20 20.15 -10.63
C GLY A 195 8.01 21.35 -10.14
N SER A 196 7.63 21.89 -8.99
CA SER A 196 8.33 22.99 -8.31
C SER A 196 9.79 22.66 -7.95
N VAL A 197 10.18 21.42 -8.10
CA VAL A 197 11.55 20.92 -7.92
C VAL A 197 12.05 20.34 -9.24
N PRO A 198 12.75 21.10 -10.11
CA PRO A 198 13.23 20.63 -11.41
C PRO A 198 14.08 19.36 -11.36
N SER A 199 14.72 19.09 -10.22
CA SER A 199 15.51 17.87 -9.99
C SER A 199 14.68 16.59 -9.87
N ASN A 200 13.38 16.68 -9.60
CA ASN A 200 12.53 15.51 -9.32
C ASN A 200 12.30 14.68 -10.59
N PHE A 201 11.94 15.29 -11.72
CA PHE A 201 11.74 14.55 -12.97
C PHE A 201 13.03 13.87 -13.43
N GLY A 202 14.15 14.59 -13.45
CA GLY A 202 15.43 14.04 -13.85
C GLY A 202 15.82 12.83 -13.00
N ARG A 203 15.62 12.92 -11.70
CA ARG A 203 15.88 11.81 -10.76
C ARG A 203 14.92 10.66 -10.99
N SER A 204 13.63 10.93 -11.10
CA SER A 204 12.60 9.91 -11.34
C SER A 204 12.88 9.13 -12.61
N PHE A 205 13.18 9.82 -13.72
CA PHE A 205 13.50 9.18 -14.98
C PHE A 205 14.80 8.37 -14.91
N ALA A 206 15.87 8.93 -14.32
CA ALA A 206 17.15 8.23 -14.17
C ALA A 206 17.00 6.94 -13.37
N TRP A 207 16.30 6.99 -12.25
CA TRP A 207 16.05 5.80 -11.43
C TRP A 207 15.17 4.77 -12.14
N MET A 208 14.15 5.22 -12.89
CA MET A 208 13.35 4.29 -13.71
C MET A 208 14.18 3.61 -14.79
N GLN A 209 15.09 4.35 -15.42
CA GLN A 209 16.01 3.82 -16.43
C GLN A 209 16.90 2.72 -15.82
N GLU A 210 17.50 2.98 -14.66
CA GLU A 210 18.32 2.02 -13.94
C GLU A 210 17.50 0.77 -13.55
N ALA A 211 16.28 0.97 -13.05
CA ALA A 211 15.37 -0.13 -12.73
C ALA A 211 15.02 -0.96 -13.98
N ALA A 212 14.69 -0.31 -15.08
CA ALA A 212 14.32 -1.00 -16.33
C ALA A 212 15.48 -1.82 -16.89
N ARG A 213 16.70 -1.30 -16.84
CA ARG A 213 17.91 -2.04 -17.24
C ARG A 213 18.17 -3.23 -16.33
N GLY A 214 18.15 -3.04 -15.02
CA GLY A 214 18.47 -4.10 -14.07
C GLY A 214 17.41 -5.19 -14.00
N PHE A 215 16.13 -4.83 -13.88
CA PHE A 215 15.04 -5.82 -13.78
C PHE A 215 14.69 -6.48 -15.11
N TYR A 216 14.73 -5.74 -16.22
CA TYR A 216 14.18 -6.20 -17.50
C TYR A 216 15.18 -6.23 -18.67
N GLY A 217 16.37 -5.65 -18.51
CA GLY A 217 17.33 -5.49 -19.60
C GLY A 217 16.84 -4.55 -20.69
N GLN A 218 16.02 -3.56 -20.35
CA GLN A 218 15.35 -2.68 -21.28
C GLN A 218 15.77 -1.21 -21.12
N GLU A 219 15.86 -0.52 -22.25
CA GLU A 219 16.01 0.92 -22.26
C GLU A 219 14.66 1.63 -22.31
N LEU A 220 14.45 2.61 -21.44
CA LEU A 220 13.28 3.47 -21.51
C LEU A 220 13.51 4.58 -22.52
N LYS A 221 12.53 4.83 -23.37
CA LYS A 221 12.52 6.01 -24.22
C LYS A 221 12.18 7.23 -23.39
N LYS A 222 13.05 8.24 -23.41
CA LYS A 222 12.77 9.53 -22.77
C LYS A 222 11.51 10.11 -23.40
N PRO A 223 10.51 10.55 -22.61
CA PRO A 223 9.34 11.22 -23.15
C PRO A 223 9.74 12.44 -23.96
N THR A 224 9.24 12.57 -25.19
CA THR A 224 9.54 13.70 -26.11
C THR A 224 8.44 14.76 -26.11
N GLY A 225 7.33 14.53 -25.40
CA GLY A 225 6.22 15.47 -25.28
C GLY A 225 6.36 16.43 -24.12
N VAL A 226 5.91 17.66 -24.31
CA VAL A 226 5.56 18.51 -23.18
C VAL A 226 4.29 17.92 -22.60
N TYR A 227 4.41 17.26 -21.45
CA TYR A 227 3.23 16.94 -20.67
C TYR A 227 2.66 18.27 -20.20
N ASN A 228 1.47 18.63 -20.69
CA ASN A 228 0.77 19.80 -20.20
C ASN A 228 0.66 19.66 -18.68
N LYS A 229 1.04 20.72 -17.98
CA LYS A 229 0.96 20.79 -16.52
C LYS A 229 -0.42 20.31 -16.08
N ILE A 230 -0.47 19.12 -15.47
CA ILE A 230 -1.63 18.71 -14.72
C ILE A 230 -1.55 19.56 -13.44
N GLY A 231 -2.29 20.66 -13.37
CA GLY A 231 -2.30 21.49 -12.17
C GLY A 231 -2.43 23.00 -12.35
N GLU A 232 -2.41 23.51 -13.57
CA GLU A 232 -2.79 24.92 -13.84
C GLU A 232 -4.19 25.06 -14.45
N GLY A 233 -4.95 23.98 -14.56
CA GLY A 233 -6.36 24.04 -14.87
C GLY A 233 -7.18 23.91 -13.61
N GLU A 234 -8.19 24.72 -13.46
CA GLU A 234 -9.24 24.50 -12.44
C GLU A 234 -9.67 23.03 -12.48
N TYR A 235 -9.82 22.43 -11.30
CA TYR A 235 -10.41 21.11 -11.15
C TYR A 235 -11.79 21.14 -11.84
N ASP A 236 -11.86 20.48 -12.98
CA ASP A 236 -13.11 20.34 -13.73
C ASP A 236 -13.75 18.98 -13.37
N PRO A 237 -14.71 18.96 -12.46
CA PRO A 237 -15.37 17.73 -12.04
C PRO A 237 -16.08 17.01 -13.19
N GLU A 238 -16.55 17.74 -14.22
CA GLU A 238 -17.22 17.12 -15.37
C GLU A 238 -16.28 16.36 -16.29
N ARG A 239 -14.98 16.66 -16.25
CA ARG A 239 -13.97 15.99 -17.07
C ARG A 239 -13.57 14.65 -16.50
N HIS A 240 -13.70 14.47 -15.18
CA HIS A 240 -13.45 13.18 -14.51
C HIS A 240 -14.58 12.16 -14.72
N ASP A 241 -15.82 12.60 -14.80
CA ASP A 241 -16.97 11.69 -14.96
C ASP A 241 -17.09 11.10 -16.38
N LYS A 242 -16.40 11.67 -17.36
CA LYS A 242 -16.48 11.21 -18.77
C LYS A 242 -15.38 10.23 -19.18
N GLN A 243 -14.44 9.88 -18.30
CA GLN A 243 -13.31 8.98 -18.61
C GLN A 243 -13.36 7.63 -17.88
N PHE A 244 -14.46 7.33 -17.17
CA PHE A 244 -14.64 6.04 -16.47
C PHE A 244 -15.80 5.23 -17.05
#